data_93561d163c41a36673da9916cb5156f7
#
_entry.id   93561d163c41a36673da9916cb5156f7
#
_cell.length_a   1.000
_cell.length_b   1.000
_cell.length_c   1.000
_cell.angle_alpha   90.00
_cell.angle_beta   90.00
_cell.angle_gamma   90.00
#
_symmetry.space_group_name_H-M   'P 1'
#
loop_
_entity.id
_entity.type
_entity.pdbx_description
1 polymer ?
#
loop_
_entity_poly.entity_id
_entity_poly.type
_entity_poly.pdbx_seq_one_letter_code
_entity_poly.pdbx_strand_id
1 'polypeptide(L)'
;YSKAFGHWQNAKLSNNFKLFRADLENIRSITKDLSQAWKKNKPKYNSLYDEVVQEYEEGISSDKIGQLLGNTVEEILEILEKIKNSKKKIKTDFLHKKVTKDQQEKIAKLVLSIIGFDFTKGSLSESEHPFTDHISRNDARVTTHYYENNFISSLYSSEEFSIDILII
;
A
#
# COMPACT_ATOMS: atom_id res chain seq x y z
N TYR A 1 6.76 12.34 -11.29
CA TYR A 1 5.85 11.32 -10.73
C TYR A 1 4.41 11.51 -11.20
N SER A 2 3.79 12.70 -11.12
CA SER A 2 2.35 12.91 -11.45
C SER A 2 1.97 12.44 -12.87
N LYS A 3 2.81 12.70 -13.87
CA LYS A 3 2.59 12.25 -15.25
C LYS A 3 2.67 10.72 -15.37
N ALA A 4 3.66 10.11 -14.71
CA ALA A 4 3.84 8.66 -14.68
C ALA A 4 2.67 7.96 -13.99
N PHE A 5 2.08 8.57 -12.98
CA PHE A 5 0.88 8.06 -12.30
C PHE A 5 -0.32 7.94 -13.25
N GLY A 6 -0.59 8.98 -14.06
CA GLY A 6 -1.66 8.92 -15.07
C GLY A 6 -1.44 7.82 -16.11
N HIS A 7 -0.20 7.62 -16.57
CA HIS A 7 0.13 6.52 -17.49
C HIS A 7 -0.01 5.14 -16.82
N TRP A 8 0.34 5.02 -15.54
CA TRP A 8 0.13 3.81 -14.77
C TRP A 8 -1.36 3.47 -14.62
N GLN A 9 -2.22 4.45 -14.28
CA GLN A 9 -3.67 4.24 -14.23
C GLN A 9 -4.22 3.70 -15.56
N ASN A 10 -3.86 4.35 -16.66
CA ASN A 10 -4.29 3.91 -18.00
C ASN A 10 -3.77 2.50 -18.34
N ALA A 11 -2.52 2.19 -17.98
CA ALA A 11 -1.92 0.87 -18.18
C ALA A 11 -2.66 -0.21 -17.38
N LYS A 12 -3.03 0.11 -16.13
CA LYS A 12 -3.79 -0.79 -15.24
C LYS A 12 -5.20 -1.04 -15.78
N LEU A 13 -5.94 0.01 -16.13
CA LEU A 13 -7.31 -0.08 -16.64
C LEU A 13 -7.39 -0.85 -17.97
N SER A 14 -6.41 -0.67 -18.85
CA SER A 14 -6.33 -1.35 -20.14
C SER A 14 -5.59 -2.69 -20.12
N ASN A 15 -5.09 -3.12 -18.96
CA ASN A 15 -4.20 -4.28 -18.80
C ASN A 15 -3.02 -4.26 -19.83
N ASN A 16 -2.44 -3.08 -20.05
CA ASN A 16 -1.41 -2.84 -21.03
C ASN A 16 -0.18 -2.15 -20.41
N PHE A 17 0.77 -2.94 -19.91
CA PHE A 17 1.99 -2.44 -19.28
C PHE A 17 2.85 -1.55 -20.20
N LYS A 18 2.77 -1.71 -21.52
CA LYS A 18 3.57 -0.93 -22.47
C LYS A 18 3.35 0.58 -22.35
N LEU A 19 2.13 1.00 -21.91
CA LEU A 19 1.80 2.41 -21.70
C LEU A 19 2.57 3.06 -20.54
N PHE A 20 3.02 2.26 -19.59
CA PHE A 20 3.74 2.74 -18.39
C PHE A 20 5.24 2.44 -18.42
N ARG A 21 5.67 1.51 -19.25
CA ARG A 21 7.05 1.00 -19.28
C ARG A 21 8.11 2.12 -19.37
N ALA A 22 7.93 3.06 -20.27
CA ALA A 22 8.90 4.14 -20.49
C ALA A 22 9.04 5.04 -19.26
N ASP A 23 7.93 5.32 -18.55
CA ASP A 23 7.95 6.10 -17.31
C ASP A 23 8.68 5.35 -16.19
N LEU A 24 8.43 4.04 -16.07
CA LEU A 24 9.12 3.21 -15.08
C LEU A 24 10.65 3.15 -15.34
N GLU A 25 11.05 2.98 -16.59
CA GLU A 25 12.47 2.99 -16.98
C GLU A 25 13.12 4.35 -16.66
N ASN A 26 12.42 5.44 -16.91
CA ASN A 26 12.89 6.79 -16.58
C ASN A 26 12.99 7.03 -15.07
N ILE A 27 11.97 6.65 -14.29
CA ILE A 27 12.00 6.72 -12.82
C ILE A 27 13.20 5.93 -12.28
N ARG A 28 13.39 4.69 -12.76
CA ARG A 28 14.52 3.85 -12.36
C ARG A 28 15.88 4.51 -12.68
N SER A 29 16.02 5.14 -13.84
CA SER A 29 17.25 5.84 -14.22
C SER A 29 17.53 7.01 -13.28
N ILE A 30 16.54 7.87 -13.04
CA ILE A 30 16.65 9.02 -12.13
C ILE A 30 17.02 8.57 -10.72
N THR A 31 16.35 7.52 -10.20
CA THR A 31 16.64 6.98 -8.87
C THR A 31 18.08 6.46 -8.78
N LYS A 32 18.56 5.80 -9.84
CA LYS A 32 19.94 5.32 -9.90
C LYS A 32 20.96 6.48 -9.88
N ASP A 33 20.72 7.52 -10.68
CA ASP A 33 21.59 8.68 -10.75
C ASP A 33 21.64 9.43 -9.41
N LEU A 34 20.50 9.55 -8.74
CA LEU A 34 20.38 10.14 -7.41
C LEU A 34 21.16 9.32 -6.36
N SER A 35 21.00 8.00 -6.37
CA SER A 35 21.74 7.10 -5.46
C SER A 35 23.24 7.17 -5.68
N GLN A 36 23.70 7.31 -6.93
CA GLN A 36 25.12 7.51 -7.23
C GLN A 36 25.65 8.83 -6.67
N ALA A 37 24.86 9.90 -6.76
CA ALA A 37 25.22 11.19 -6.19
C ALA A 37 25.32 11.14 -4.64
N TRP A 38 24.39 10.48 -3.99
CA TRP A 38 24.42 10.26 -2.53
C TRP A 38 25.63 9.44 -2.11
N LYS A 39 25.88 8.31 -2.76
CA LYS A 39 27.03 7.46 -2.50
C LYS A 39 28.36 8.18 -2.64
N LYS A 40 28.49 9.07 -3.62
CA LYS A 40 29.70 9.87 -3.83
C LYS A 40 29.97 10.81 -2.65
N ASN A 41 28.92 11.35 -2.02
CA ASN A 41 29.03 12.32 -0.94
C ASN A 41 29.19 11.65 0.44
N LYS A 42 28.64 10.45 0.62
CA LYS A 42 28.67 9.69 1.89
C LYS A 42 28.85 8.19 1.59
N PRO A 43 30.08 7.71 1.30
CA PRO A 43 30.31 6.32 0.91
C PRO A 43 30.25 5.38 2.12
N LYS A 44 29.08 5.24 2.73
CA LYS A 44 28.87 4.40 3.92
C LYS A 44 28.37 2.99 3.56
N TYR A 45 27.69 2.84 2.44
CA TYR A 45 26.99 1.63 2.07
C TYR A 45 27.58 0.96 0.84
N ASN A 46 27.45 -0.37 0.74
CA ASN A 46 28.07 -1.16 -0.31
C ASN A 46 27.34 -1.09 -1.65
N SER A 47 26.02 -0.94 -1.64
CA SER A 47 25.19 -0.92 -2.85
C SER A 47 24.50 0.43 -3.08
N LEU A 48 24.08 0.69 -4.33
CA LEU A 48 23.23 1.84 -4.63
C LEU A 48 21.81 1.68 -4.03
N TYR A 49 21.38 0.45 -3.85
CA TYR A 49 20.09 0.16 -3.23
C TYR A 49 20.09 0.54 -1.75
N ASP A 50 21.19 0.29 -1.05
CA ASP A 50 21.33 0.72 0.35
C ASP A 50 21.20 2.24 0.51
N GLU A 51 21.68 3.02 -0.46
CA GLU A 51 21.51 4.48 -0.42
C GLU A 51 20.03 4.90 -0.52
N VAL A 52 19.24 4.18 -1.35
CA VAL A 52 17.79 4.42 -1.45
C VAL A 52 17.06 4.03 -0.18
N VAL A 53 17.47 2.92 0.44
CA VAL A 53 16.89 2.44 1.71
C VAL A 53 17.01 3.48 2.82
N GLN A 54 18.10 4.26 2.84
CA GLN A 54 18.31 5.29 3.86
C GLN A 54 17.26 6.42 3.84
N GLU A 55 16.56 6.64 2.74
CA GLU A 55 15.46 7.62 2.66
C GLU A 55 14.20 7.14 3.42
N TYR A 56 14.11 5.84 3.65
CA TYR A 56 12.96 5.20 4.32
C TYR A 56 13.32 4.70 5.72
N GLU A 57 14.51 4.12 5.86
CA GLU A 57 14.95 3.48 7.10
C GLU A 57 16.45 3.73 7.33
N GLU A 58 16.78 4.79 8.04
CA GLU A 58 18.17 5.19 8.27
C GLU A 58 18.91 4.16 9.12
N GLY A 59 20.11 3.81 8.67
CA GLY A 59 21.03 2.93 9.40
C GLY A 59 20.88 1.45 9.12
N ILE A 60 19.88 1.02 8.35
CA ILE A 60 19.71 -0.39 7.98
C ILE A 60 20.30 -0.67 6.59
N SER A 61 20.91 -1.85 6.40
CA SER A 61 21.39 -2.30 5.10
C SER A 61 20.43 -3.28 4.45
N SER A 62 20.50 -3.40 3.12
CA SER A 62 19.74 -4.39 2.35
C SER A 62 20.01 -5.83 2.82
N ASP A 63 21.25 -6.15 3.21
CA ASP A 63 21.60 -7.46 3.79
C ASP A 63 20.85 -7.70 5.11
N LYS A 64 20.77 -6.69 5.98
CA LYS A 64 20.03 -6.82 7.23
C LYS A 64 18.54 -6.96 7.01
N ILE A 65 17.97 -6.19 6.07
CA ILE A 65 16.58 -6.33 5.66
C ILE A 65 16.32 -7.74 5.10
N GLY A 66 17.21 -8.22 4.21
CA GLY A 66 17.13 -9.57 3.64
C GLY A 66 17.13 -10.68 4.71
N GLN A 67 17.96 -10.56 5.75
CA GLN A 67 17.96 -11.49 6.87
C GLN A 67 16.66 -11.46 7.67
N LEU A 68 16.16 -10.25 8.01
CA LEU A 68 14.92 -10.09 8.78
C LEU A 68 13.72 -10.62 8.01
N LEU A 69 13.59 -10.22 6.76
CA LEU A 69 12.47 -10.67 5.91
C LEU A 69 12.57 -12.16 5.57
N GLY A 70 13.79 -12.70 5.37
CA GLY A 70 14.01 -14.12 5.11
C GLY A 70 13.48 -15.00 6.24
N ASN A 71 13.82 -14.70 7.48
CA ASN A 71 13.32 -15.42 8.65
C ASN A 71 11.78 -15.35 8.75
N THR A 72 11.22 -14.15 8.55
CA THR A 72 9.76 -13.93 8.58
C THR A 72 9.07 -14.73 7.47
N VAL A 73 9.64 -14.78 6.26
CA VAL A 73 9.09 -15.55 5.14
C VAL A 73 9.08 -17.03 5.45
N GLU A 74 10.13 -17.59 6.04
CA GLU A 74 10.18 -19.02 6.43
C GLU A 74 9.06 -19.37 7.42
N GLU A 75 8.87 -18.55 8.46
CA GLU A 75 7.78 -18.75 9.44
C GLU A 75 6.38 -18.66 8.80
N ILE A 76 6.18 -17.68 7.90
CA ILE A 76 4.91 -17.51 7.16
C ILE A 76 4.65 -18.71 6.25
N LEU A 77 5.67 -19.22 5.55
CA LEU A 77 5.52 -20.38 4.66
C LEU A 77 5.07 -21.62 5.43
N GLU A 78 5.60 -21.87 6.63
CA GLU A 78 5.14 -22.97 7.48
C GLU A 78 3.65 -22.83 7.86
N ILE A 79 3.21 -21.61 8.19
CA ILE A 79 1.79 -21.32 8.50
C ILE A 79 0.92 -21.55 7.27
N LEU A 80 1.34 -21.05 6.11
CA LEU A 80 0.62 -21.22 4.85
C LEU A 80 0.49 -22.70 4.47
N GLU A 81 1.51 -23.50 4.68
CA GLU A 81 1.43 -24.95 4.46
C GLU A 81 0.42 -25.64 5.40
N LYS A 82 0.41 -25.26 6.69
CA LYS A 82 -0.58 -25.77 7.64
C LYS A 82 -2.01 -25.39 7.23
N ILE A 83 -2.22 -24.15 6.76
CA ILE A 83 -3.52 -23.68 6.26
C ILE A 83 -3.93 -24.47 5.02
N LYS A 84 -3.02 -24.62 4.04
CA LYS A 84 -3.26 -25.34 2.79
C LYS A 84 -3.64 -26.81 3.02
N ASN A 85 -2.99 -27.45 3.99
CA ASN A 85 -3.22 -28.85 4.34
C ASN A 85 -4.42 -29.03 5.29
N SER A 86 -5.02 -27.95 5.77
CA SER A 86 -6.18 -27.99 6.65
C SER A 86 -7.42 -28.51 5.90
N LYS A 87 -8.14 -29.44 6.53
CA LYS A 87 -9.44 -29.90 6.03
C LYS A 87 -10.59 -28.92 6.33
N LYS A 88 -10.31 -27.88 7.13
CA LYS A 88 -11.30 -26.86 7.52
C LYS A 88 -11.61 -25.96 6.33
N LYS A 89 -12.87 -25.97 5.88
CA LYS A 89 -13.37 -25.06 4.86
C LYS A 89 -14.05 -23.86 5.54
N ILE A 90 -13.56 -22.67 5.23
CA ILE A 90 -14.20 -21.42 5.67
C ILE A 90 -15.26 -21.07 4.62
N LYS A 91 -16.48 -20.76 5.05
CA LYS A 91 -17.52 -20.27 4.15
C LYS A 91 -17.21 -18.83 3.79
N THR A 92 -16.96 -18.57 2.50
CA THR A 92 -16.61 -17.24 1.98
C THR A 92 -17.67 -16.66 1.05
N ASP A 93 -18.78 -17.37 0.82
CA ASP A 93 -19.83 -16.97 -0.13
C ASP A 93 -20.40 -15.58 0.16
N PHE A 94 -20.44 -15.18 1.43
CA PHE A 94 -20.92 -13.86 1.83
C PHE A 94 -20.00 -12.72 1.37
N LEU A 95 -18.70 -12.99 1.15
CA LEU A 95 -17.72 -12.01 0.69
C LEU A 95 -17.89 -11.65 -0.78
N HIS A 96 -18.54 -12.53 -1.54
CA HIS A 96 -18.77 -12.36 -2.98
C HIS A 96 -20.16 -11.81 -3.30
N LYS A 97 -20.94 -11.46 -2.28
CA LYS A 97 -22.22 -10.78 -2.49
C LYS A 97 -21.99 -9.42 -3.12
N LYS A 98 -22.85 -9.08 -4.08
CA LYS A 98 -22.86 -7.75 -4.68
C LYS A 98 -23.27 -6.73 -3.63
N VAL A 99 -22.37 -5.78 -3.34
CA VAL A 99 -22.64 -4.62 -2.49
C VAL A 99 -22.36 -3.38 -3.33
N THR A 100 -23.37 -2.52 -3.50
CA THR A 100 -23.22 -1.33 -4.33
C THR A 100 -22.21 -0.36 -3.72
N LYS A 101 -21.61 0.49 -4.55
CA LYS A 101 -20.68 1.54 -4.12
C LYS A 101 -21.24 2.38 -2.97
N ASP A 102 -22.49 2.84 -3.08
CA ASP A 102 -23.15 3.65 -2.05
C ASP A 102 -23.28 2.91 -0.71
N GLN A 103 -23.54 1.60 -0.76
CA GLN A 103 -23.59 0.78 0.44
C GLN A 103 -22.22 0.61 1.08
N GLN A 104 -21.20 0.38 0.27
CA GLN A 104 -19.80 0.26 0.73
C GLN A 104 -19.31 1.57 1.35
N GLU A 105 -19.60 2.71 0.75
CA GLU A 105 -19.26 4.03 1.29
C GLU A 105 -19.94 4.30 2.64
N LYS A 106 -21.22 3.95 2.78
CA LYS A 106 -21.93 4.06 4.07
C LYS A 106 -21.32 3.19 5.15
N ILE A 107 -20.92 1.97 4.80
CA ILE A 107 -20.27 1.06 5.74
C ILE A 107 -18.87 1.59 6.12
N ALA A 108 -18.08 2.05 5.16
CA ALA A 108 -16.77 2.63 5.43
C ALA A 108 -16.88 3.85 6.37
N LYS A 109 -17.83 4.76 6.13
CA LYS A 109 -18.08 5.90 7.01
C LYS A 109 -18.53 5.46 8.42
N LEU A 110 -19.35 4.42 8.52
CA LEU A 110 -19.75 3.86 9.82
C LEU A 110 -18.55 3.29 10.58
N VAL A 111 -17.71 2.48 9.91
CA VAL A 111 -16.51 1.90 10.52
C VAL A 111 -15.57 3.02 10.98
N LEU A 112 -15.28 3.99 10.15
CA LEU A 112 -14.45 5.15 10.50
C LEU A 112 -15.03 5.90 11.73
N SER A 113 -16.34 6.08 11.79
CA SER A 113 -17.00 6.71 12.95
C SER A 113 -16.84 5.89 14.22
N ILE A 114 -16.94 4.55 14.15
CA ILE A 114 -16.78 3.64 15.30
C ILE A 114 -15.37 3.70 15.87
N ILE A 115 -14.35 3.80 15.01
CA ILE A 115 -12.95 3.91 15.44
C ILE A 115 -12.55 5.35 15.83
N GLY A 116 -13.48 6.30 15.79
CA GLY A 116 -13.27 7.67 16.27
C GLY A 116 -12.73 8.65 15.23
N PHE A 117 -12.81 8.34 13.91
CA PHE A 117 -12.40 9.28 12.87
C PHE A 117 -13.25 10.55 12.88
N ASP A 118 -12.62 11.69 13.01
CA ASP A 118 -13.25 13.01 13.02
C ASP A 118 -13.36 13.58 11.60
N PHE A 119 -14.53 13.45 10.98
CA PHE A 119 -14.80 13.97 9.65
C PHE A 119 -14.74 15.51 9.53
N THR A 120 -14.62 16.24 10.65
CA THR A 120 -14.34 17.68 10.60
C THR A 120 -12.85 17.98 10.36
N LYS A 121 -12.00 16.99 10.60
CA LYS A 121 -10.53 17.04 10.44
C LYS A 121 -10.01 16.11 9.36
N GLY A 122 -10.89 15.45 8.64
CA GLY A 122 -10.47 14.54 7.60
C GLY A 122 -11.57 14.21 6.60
N SER A 123 -11.19 13.53 5.54
CA SER A 123 -12.09 13.16 4.45
C SER A 123 -11.88 11.70 4.03
N LEU A 124 -12.97 11.07 3.57
CA LEU A 124 -12.95 9.80 2.86
C LEU A 124 -13.30 10.04 1.40
N SER A 125 -12.46 9.59 0.49
CA SER A 125 -12.68 9.69 -0.96
C SER A 125 -12.30 8.40 -1.68
N GLU A 126 -12.67 8.29 -2.95
CA GLU A 126 -12.29 7.16 -3.79
C GLU A 126 -11.03 7.46 -4.58
N SER A 127 -10.14 6.48 -4.71
CA SER A 127 -8.95 6.52 -5.57
C SER A 127 -8.65 5.16 -6.18
N GLU A 128 -7.80 5.10 -7.20
CA GLU A 128 -7.36 3.85 -7.83
C GLU A 128 -6.50 2.98 -6.89
N HIS A 129 -5.85 3.59 -5.93
CA HIS A 129 -5.07 2.91 -4.90
C HIS A 129 -5.43 3.48 -3.53
N PRO A 130 -5.94 2.66 -2.60
CA PRO A 130 -6.21 3.10 -1.24
C PRO A 130 -4.92 3.59 -0.56
N PHE A 131 -5.01 4.69 0.16
CA PHE A 131 -3.94 5.18 1.03
C PHE A 131 -4.48 6.15 2.06
N THR A 132 -3.73 6.37 3.13
CA THR A 132 -3.96 7.44 4.10
C THR A 132 -2.79 8.40 4.08
N ASP A 133 -3.09 9.69 4.12
CA ASP A 133 -2.10 10.74 4.22
C ASP A 133 -2.52 11.78 5.26
N HIS A 134 -1.55 12.28 6.01
CA HIS A 134 -1.74 13.31 7.02
C HIS A 134 -0.98 14.57 6.61
N ILE A 135 -1.70 15.55 6.11
CA ILE A 135 -1.09 16.85 5.78
C ILE A 135 -0.84 17.65 7.05
N SER A 136 -1.70 17.49 8.04
CA SER A 136 -1.56 18.08 9.37
C SER A 136 -2.42 17.34 10.40
N ARG A 137 -2.30 17.68 11.69
CA ARG A 137 -3.18 17.13 12.75
C ARG A 137 -4.68 17.35 12.53
N ASN A 138 -5.03 18.29 11.65
CA ASN A 138 -6.41 18.64 11.33
C ASN A 138 -6.75 18.39 9.86
N ASP A 139 -5.95 17.62 9.12
CA ASP A 139 -6.20 17.26 7.72
C ASP A 139 -5.68 15.84 7.46
N ALA A 140 -6.52 14.84 7.74
CA ALA A 140 -6.30 13.44 7.42
C ALA A 140 -7.12 13.05 6.18
N ARG A 141 -6.48 12.49 5.16
CA ARG A 141 -7.11 12.10 3.89
C ARG A 141 -7.03 10.61 3.68
N VAL A 142 -8.18 9.97 3.82
CA VAL A 142 -8.36 8.53 3.60
C VAL A 142 -8.91 8.32 2.20
N THR A 143 -8.30 7.43 1.45
CA THR A 143 -8.84 7.00 0.16
C THR A 143 -9.09 5.50 0.14
N THR A 144 -10.14 5.10 -0.56
CA THR A 144 -10.49 3.69 -0.75
C THR A 144 -10.88 3.44 -2.20
N HIS A 145 -10.96 2.18 -2.60
CA HIS A 145 -11.49 1.78 -3.88
C HIS A 145 -12.66 0.81 -3.69
N TYR A 146 -13.77 1.02 -4.40
CA TYR A 146 -14.98 0.23 -4.24
C TYR A 146 -15.12 -0.81 -5.35
N TYR A 147 -15.15 -2.09 -4.97
CA TYR A 147 -15.41 -3.21 -5.88
C TYR A 147 -16.76 -3.84 -5.56
N GLU A 148 -17.76 -3.70 -6.43
CA GLU A 148 -19.12 -4.21 -6.19
C GLU A 148 -19.19 -5.72 -5.91
N ASN A 149 -18.28 -6.50 -6.50
CA ASN A 149 -18.23 -7.96 -6.34
C ASN A 149 -17.13 -8.44 -5.38
N ASN A 150 -16.45 -7.53 -4.70
CA ASN A 150 -15.39 -7.83 -3.73
C ASN A 150 -15.42 -6.82 -2.58
N PHE A 151 -16.48 -6.88 -1.80
CA PHE A 151 -16.70 -5.99 -0.68
C PHE A 151 -15.57 -6.00 0.35
N ILE A 152 -14.91 -7.13 0.53
CA ILE A 152 -13.83 -7.26 1.49
C ILE A 152 -12.64 -6.35 1.15
N SER A 153 -12.35 -6.12 -0.13
CA SER A 153 -11.27 -5.21 -0.54
C SER A 153 -11.52 -3.77 -0.10
N SER A 154 -12.78 -3.31 -0.15
CA SER A 154 -13.14 -1.98 0.31
C SER A 154 -13.09 -1.86 1.83
N LEU A 155 -13.43 -2.94 2.54
CA LEU A 155 -13.39 -2.98 3.99
C LEU A 155 -11.94 -3.00 4.49
N TYR A 156 -11.07 -3.80 3.87
CA TYR A 156 -9.63 -3.85 4.17
C TYR A 156 -8.97 -2.49 4.04
N SER A 157 -9.27 -1.77 2.96
CA SER A 157 -8.78 -0.41 2.78
C SER A 157 -9.18 0.52 3.92
N SER A 158 -10.36 0.31 4.52
CA SER A 158 -10.82 1.12 5.65
C SER A 158 -10.17 0.71 6.98
N GLU A 159 -9.69 -0.54 7.12
CA GLU A 159 -9.05 -1.05 8.34
C GLU A 159 -7.55 -0.73 8.41
N GLU A 160 -6.81 -0.75 7.32
CA GLU A 160 -5.40 -0.32 7.29
C GLU A 160 -5.24 1.10 7.84
N PHE A 161 -6.25 1.93 7.65
CA PHE A 161 -6.26 3.33 8.11
C PHE A 161 -6.54 3.50 9.60
N SER A 162 -7.10 2.49 10.27
CA SER A 162 -7.42 2.57 11.69
C SER A 162 -6.18 2.61 12.57
N ILE A 163 -5.09 1.98 12.13
CA ILE A 163 -3.82 1.92 12.86
C ILE A 163 -3.12 3.28 12.82
N ASP A 164 -3.10 3.93 11.68
CA ASP A 164 -2.45 5.25 11.50
C ASP A 164 -3.22 6.38 12.21
N ILE A 165 -4.54 6.25 12.33
CA ILE A 165 -5.40 7.25 13.00
C ILE A 165 -5.32 7.16 14.54
N LEU A 166 -5.03 5.98 15.09
CA LEU A 166 -4.93 5.76 16.55
C LEU A 166 -3.59 6.21 17.14
N ILE A 167 -2.60 6.60 16.31
CA ILE A 167 -1.25 7.02 16.75
C ILE A 167 -1.16 8.56 16.90
N ILE A 168 -2.24 9.30 16.66
CA ILE A 168 -2.33 10.74 16.86
C ILE A 168 -3.18 11.04 18.11
#